data_70272dbb628d13a417e46b1cc0552c80
#
_entry.id   70272dbb628d13a417e46b1cc0552c80
#
_cell.length_a   1.000
_cell.length_b   1.000
_cell.length_c   1.000
_cell.angle_alpha   90.00
_cell.angle_beta   90.00
_cell.angle_gamma   90.00
#
_symmetry.space_group_name_H-M   'P 1'
#
loop_
_entity.id
_entity.type
_entity.pdbx_description
1 polymer ?
#
loop_
_entity_poly.entity_id
_entity_poly.type
_entity_poly.pdbx_seq_one_letter_code
_entity_poly.pdbx_strand_id
1 'polypeptide(L)'
;LYFCLPLFCLVFGLYFAYFHIFLNNNILKTKIDIAQIVSNMSETFKGRYPSLDANILVMQNILPYDFTIRKTVNSYDVSNRFGGKIFFYNAYNTLAERIDNPDNLSAYIILFTRLTKKECKKLAQTDWRRNFPNFLGLEASYLSAQKTFNGVYNLRNYLLFDNLNEQYNSRDEGFITRRHLSRQETKEACGCLLNTCTVALKFK
;
A
#
# COMPACT_ATOMS: atom_id res chain seq x y z
N LEU A 1 -12.87 47.00 4.13
CA LEU A 1 -13.03 45.68 4.76
C LEU A 1 -13.89 44.70 3.92
N TYR A 2 -14.79 45.18 3.08
CA TYR A 2 -15.73 44.34 2.28
C TYR A 2 -15.10 43.61 1.08
N PHE A 3 -13.92 43.99 0.62
CA PHE A 3 -13.26 43.38 -0.55
C PHE A 3 -12.36 42.17 -0.18
N CYS A 4 -11.94 42.01 1.06
CA CYS A 4 -11.08 40.92 1.48
C CYS A 4 -11.80 39.57 1.60
N LEU A 5 -13.08 39.56 1.92
CA LEU A 5 -13.87 38.34 2.15
C LEU A 5 -14.05 37.51 0.86
N PRO A 6 -14.49 38.09 -0.29
CA PRO A 6 -14.65 37.32 -1.51
C PRO A 6 -13.32 36.83 -2.09
N LEU A 7 -12.24 37.60 -1.96
CA LEU A 7 -10.91 37.19 -2.42
C LEU A 7 -10.39 36.00 -1.61
N PHE A 8 -10.58 36.01 -0.29
CA PHE A 8 -10.20 34.93 0.61
C PHE A 8 -10.97 33.64 0.29
N CYS A 9 -12.28 33.74 0.04
CA CYS A 9 -13.10 32.59 -0.36
C CYS A 9 -12.67 32.00 -1.71
N LEU A 10 -12.28 32.85 -2.66
CA LEU A 10 -11.83 32.44 -3.97
C LEU A 10 -10.48 31.71 -3.90
N VAL A 11 -9.52 32.24 -3.18
CA VAL A 11 -8.21 31.61 -2.95
C VAL A 11 -8.35 30.29 -2.21
N PHE A 12 -9.20 30.24 -1.19
CA PHE A 12 -9.46 29.02 -0.42
C PHE A 12 -10.17 27.95 -1.27
N GLY A 13 -11.14 28.37 -2.08
CA GLY A 13 -11.84 27.48 -3.03
C GLY A 13 -10.91 26.88 -4.09
N LEU A 14 -10.03 27.70 -4.68
CA LEU A 14 -9.03 27.26 -5.65
C LEU A 14 -8.00 26.30 -5.00
N TYR A 15 -7.55 26.59 -3.79
CA TYR A 15 -6.64 25.72 -3.04
C TYR A 15 -7.29 24.35 -2.76
N PHE A 16 -8.56 24.34 -2.35
CA PHE A 16 -9.30 23.11 -2.08
C PHE A 16 -9.50 22.27 -3.35
N ALA A 17 -9.86 22.92 -4.46
CA ALA A 17 -10.03 22.28 -5.76
C ALA A 17 -8.71 21.70 -6.26
N TYR A 18 -7.62 22.48 -6.20
CA TYR A 18 -6.28 22.03 -6.58
C TYR A 18 -5.83 20.81 -5.75
N PHE A 19 -5.98 20.88 -4.43
CA PHE A 19 -5.61 19.78 -3.55
C PHE A 19 -6.42 18.49 -3.84
N HIS A 20 -7.71 18.64 -4.13
CA HIS A 20 -8.56 17.49 -4.47
C HIS A 20 -8.17 16.84 -5.80
N ILE A 21 -7.86 17.65 -6.80
CA ILE A 21 -7.40 17.20 -8.13
C ILE A 21 -6.04 16.50 -7.99
N PHE A 22 -5.11 17.10 -7.24
CA PHE A 22 -3.79 16.54 -7.00
C PHE A 22 -3.86 15.17 -6.31
N LEU A 23 -4.67 15.04 -5.26
CA LEU A 23 -4.85 13.78 -4.56
C LEU A 23 -5.44 12.69 -5.47
N ASN A 24 -6.47 13.02 -6.25
CA ASN A 24 -7.08 12.04 -7.15
C ASN A 24 -6.12 11.63 -8.27
N ASN A 25 -5.31 12.55 -8.78
CA ASN A 25 -4.27 12.23 -9.77
C ASN A 25 -3.20 11.29 -9.20
N ASN A 26 -2.72 11.55 -7.97
CA ASN A 26 -1.76 10.67 -7.31
C ASN A 26 -2.32 9.26 -7.05
N ILE A 27 -3.58 9.14 -6.66
CA ILE A 27 -4.24 7.84 -6.52
C ILE A 27 -4.33 7.11 -7.86
N LEU A 28 -4.72 7.81 -8.94
CA LEU A 28 -4.78 7.21 -10.26
C LEU A 28 -3.40 6.73 -10.73
N LYS A 29 -2.39 7.58 -10.60
CA LYS A 29 -1.00 7.21 -10.93
C LYS A 29 -0.51 6.04 -10.09
N THR A 30 -0.81 6.01 -8.79
CA THR A 30 -0.45 4.87 -7.92
C THR A 30 -1.08 3.56 -8.41
N LYS A 31 -2.32 3.59 -8.91
CA LYS A 31 -2.95 2.40 -9.51
C LYS A 31 -2.22 1.93 -10.77
N ILE A 32 -1.80 2.86 -11.61
CA ILE A 32 -1.01 2.56 -12.82
C ILE A 32 0.35 1.96 -12.43
N ASP A 33 1.02 2.56 -11.46
CA ASP A 33 2.30 2.06 -10.94
C ASP A 33 2.18 0.63 -10.41
N ILE A 34 1.15 0.38 -9.61
CA ILE A 34 0.88 -0.97 -9.09
C ILE A 34 0.60 -1.94 -10.23
N ALA A 35 -0.16 -1.54 -11.25
CA ALA A 35 -0.44 -2.39 -12.40
C ALA A 35 0.87 -2.79 -13.12
N GLN A 36 1.76 -1.83 -13.31
CA GLN A 36 3.05 -2.08 -13.94
C GLN A 36 3.94 -2.99 -13.07
N ILE A 37 4.01 -2.73 -11.76
CA ILE A 37 4.76 -3.57 -10.82
C ILE A 37 4.22 -5.00 -10.84
N VAL A 38 2.91 -5.18 -10.73
CA VAL A 38 2.25 -6.50 -10.71
C VAL A 38 2.53 -7.26 -12.01
N SER A 39 2.47 -6.60 -13.17
CA SER A 39 2.82 -7.20 -14.46
C SER A 39 4.28 -7.62 -14.50
N ASN A 40 5.19 -6.70 -14.19
CA ASN A 40 6.63 -6.96 -14.23
C ASN A 40 7.05 -8.07 -13.24
N MET A 41 6.44 -8.09 -12.04
CA MET A 41 6.66 -9.13 -11.04
C MET A 41 6.26 -10.51 -11.56
N SER A 42 5.07 -10.59 -12.16
CA SER A 42 4.56 -11.85 -12.75
C SER A 42 5.46 -12.37 -13.87
N GLU A 43 5.92 -11.49 -14.74
CA GLU A 43 6.79 -11.84 -15.88
C GLU A 43 8.18 -12.29 -15.42
N THR A 44 8.77 -11.56 -14.45
CA THR A 44 10.14 -11.81 -13.99
C THR A 44 10.23 -13.04 -13.10
N PHE A 45 9.35 -13.17 -12.14
CA PHE A 45 9.44 -14.21 -11.10
C PHE A 45 8.56 -15.43 -11.33
N LYS A 46 7.63 -15.36 -12.28
CA LYS A 46 6.74 -16.49 -12.67
C LYS A 46 6.05 -17.16 -11.48
N GLY A 47 5.62 -16.34 -10.51
CA GLY A 47 4.90 -16.81 -9.34
C GLY A 47 5.77 -17.38 -8.21
N ARG A 48 7.09 -17.26 -8.28
CA ARG A 48 8.02 -17.61 -7.20
C ARG A 48 8.83 -16.38 -6.83
N TYR A 49 8.58 -15.87 -5.65
CA TYR A 49 9.19 -14.61 -5.21
C TYR A 49 10.32 -14.90 -4.21
N PRO A 50 11.59 -14.81 -4.65
CA PRO A 50 12.74 -14.90 -3.73
C PRO A 50 12.71 -13.73 -2.75
N SER A 51 13.71 -13.61 -1.91
CA SER A 51 13.80 -12.46 -1.01
C SER A 51 13.64 -11.15 -1.78
N LEU A 52 12.48 -10.50 -1.63
CA LEU A 52 12.16 -9.25 -2.33
C LEU A 52 12.62 -8.08 -1.48
N ASP A 53 13.44 -7.25 -2.07
CA ASP A 53 13.80 -5.94 -1.54
C ASP A 53 13.87 -4.89 -2.67
N ALA A 54 14.08 -3.64 -2.32
CA ALA A 54 14.20 -2.57 -3.31
C ALA A 54 15.37 -2.78 -4.27
N ASN A 55 16.46 -3.45 -3.85
CA ASN A 55 17.62 -3.68 -4.69
C ASN A 55 17.27 -4.61 -5.84
N ILE A 56 16.65 -5.74 -5.53
CA ILE A 56 16.22 -6.72 -6.54
C ILE A 56 15.26 -6.07 -7.53
N LEU A 57 14.28 -5.30 -7.05
CA LEU A 57 13.28 -4.69 -7.91
C LEU A 57 13.88 -3.62 -8.85
N VAL A 58 14.84 -2.84 -8.36
CA VAL A 58 15.58 -1.87 -9.19
C VAL A 58 16.47 -2.58 -10.21
N MET A 59 17.24 -3.59 -9.78
CA MET A 59 18.15 -4.34 -10.66
C MET A 59 17.41 -5.12 -11.76
N GLN A 60 16.21 -5.60 -11.48
CA GLN A 60 15.36 -6.32 -12.42
C GLN A 60 14.42 -5.41 -13.24
N ASN A 61 14.55 -4.08 -13.11
CA ASN A 61 13.70 -3.10 -13.80
C ASN A 61 12.19 -3.32 -13.57
N ILE A 62 11.81 -3.76 -12.38
CA ILE A 62 10.40 -4.04 -12.05
C ILE A 62 9.64 -2.74 -11.75
N LEU A 63 10.34 -1.75 -11.19
CA LEU A 63 9.73 -0.49 -10.78
C LEU A 63 9.44 0.42 -11.99
N PRO A 64 8.33 1.17 -11.99
CA PRO A 64 8.06 2.19 -12.99
C PRO A 64 9.22 3.20 -13.09
N TYR A 65 9.51 3.64 -14.30
CA TYR A 65 10.64 4.54 -14.59
C TYR A 65 10.53 5.91 -13.90
N ASP A 66 9.31 6.34 -13.57
CA ASP A 66 9.03 7.64 -12.96
C ASP A 66 8.97 7.58 -11.41
N PHE A 67 9.32 6.44 -10.82
CA PHE A 67 9.48 6.33 -9.38
C PHE A 67 10.70 7.12 -8.91
N THR A 68 10.54 7.78 -7.76
CA THR A 68 11.67 8.42 -7.08
C THR A 68 12.47 7.34 -6.36
N ILE A 69 13.60 6.96 -6.96
CA ILE A 69 14.52 5.97 -6.42
C ILE A 69 15.79 6.71 -5.99
N ARG A 70 16.17 6.58 -4.73
CA ARG A 70 17.39 7.14 -4.17
C ARG A 70 18.33 6.01 -3.78
N LYS A 71 19.52 6.00 -4.38
CA LYS A 71 20.60 5.09 -3.96
C LYS A 71 21.14 5.51 -2.59
N THR A 72 21.21 4.57 -1.67
CA THR A 72 21.88 4.68 -0.38
C THR A 72 23.21 3.90 -0.40
N VAL A 73 23.94 3.85 0.70
CA VAL A 73 25.23 3.12 0.75
C VAL A 73 25.07 1.63 0.40
N ASN A 74 24.03 0.99 0.91
CA ASN A 74 23.85 -0.48 0.79
C ASN A 74 22.53 -0.89 0.14
N SER A 75 21.68 0.07 -0.27
CA SER A 75 20.33 -0.25 -0.78
C SER A 75 19.75 0.89 -1.62
N TYR A 76 18.52 0.68 -2.09
CA TYR A 76 17.71 1.71 -2.73
C TYR A 76 16.51 2.06 -1.85
N ASP A 77 16.24 3.35 -1.71
CA ASP A 77 15.01 3.88 -1.13
C ASP A 77 14.03 4.19 -2.26
N VAL A 78 12.86 3.58 -2.23
CA VAL A 78 11.78 3.82 -3.19
C VAL A 78 10.71 4.67 -2.52
N SER A 79 10.40 5.82 -3.11
CA SER A 79 9.40 6.74 -2.56
C SER A 79 8.05 6.57 -3.24
N ASN A 80 6.97 6.62 -2.46
CA ASN A 80 5.62 6.68 -2.99
C ASN A 80 5.26 8.12 -3.43
N ARG A 81 4.19 8.26 -4.19
CA ARG A 81 3.71 9.55 -4.72
C ARG A 81 3.15 10.49 -3.65
N PHE A 82 3.09 10.05 -2.41
CA PHE A 82 2.59 10.80 -1.26
C PHE A 82 3.72 11.26 -0.33
N GLY A 83 4.99 11.06 -0.72
CA GLY A 83 6.17 11.47 0.04
C GLY A 83 6.61 10.49 1.13
N GLY A 84 6.00 9.32 1.21
CA GLY A 84 6.46 8.21 2.04
C GLY A 84 7.34 7.23 1.28
N LYS A 85 7.73 6.12 1.93
CA LYS A 85 8.46 5.03 1.29
C LYS A 85 7.54 3.91 0.85
N ILE A 86 7.98 3.14 -0.15
CA ILE A 86 7.39 1.87 -0.52
C ILE A 86 8.37 0.77 -0.11
N PHE A 87 7.82 -0.29 0.46
CA PHE A 87 8.57 -1.50 0.79
C PHE A 87 7.93 -2.70 0.13
N PHE A 88 8.75 -3.67 -0.17
CA PHE A 88 8.36 -4.90 -0.82
C PHE A 88 8.78 -6.08 0.05
N TYR A 89 7.88 -7.04 0.21
CA TYR A 89 8.12 -8.25 0.98
C TYR A 89 7.60 -9.44 0.21
N ASN A 90 8.34 -10.51 0.27
CA ASN A 90 7.84 -11.81 -0.14
C ASN A 90 6.88 -12.38 0.90
N ALA A 91 5.93 -13.16 0.46
CA ALA A 91 4.89 -13.72 1.29
C ALA A 91 4.46 -15.09 0.78
N TYR A 92 3.82 -15.88 1.65
CA TYR A 92 3.10 -17.07 1.21
C TYR A 92 1.71 -16.69 0.71
N ASN A 93 1.19 -17.46 -0.23
CA ASN A 93 -0.17 -17.29 -0.66
C ASN A 93 -1.14 -17.78 0.43
N THR A 94 -0.88 -18.96 1.00
CA THR A 94 -1.73 -19.59 2.02
C THR A 94 -0.94 -20.10 3.21
N LEU A 95 -1.61 -20.39 4.34
CA LEU A 95 -1.00 -21.03 5.50
C LEU A 95 -0.54 -22.45 5.19
N ALA A 96 -1.32 -23.19 4.38
CA ALA A 96 -0.96 -24.53 3.94
C ALA A 96 0.36 -24.51 3.18
N GLU A 97 0.53 -23.57 2.24
CA GLU A 97 1.77 -23.41 1.48
C GLU A 97 2.99 -23.19 2.39
N ARG A 98 2.83 -22.42 3.47
CA ARG A 98 3.89 -22.20 4.46
C ARG A 98 4.28 -23.50 5.18
N ILE A 99 3.31 -24.35 5.51
CA ILE A 99 3.54 -25.62 6.22
C ILE A 99 4.19 -26.64 5.30
N ASP A 100 3.67 -26.76 4.09
CA ASP A 100 4.06 -27.80 3.14
C ASP A 100 5.35 -27.48 2.39
N ASN A 101 5.61 -26.19 2.17
CA ASN A 101 6.79 -25.76 1.42
C ASN A 101 7.26 -24.36 1.89
N PRO A 102 8.01 -24.29 3.02
CA PRO A 102 8.42 -23.02 3.63
C PRO A 102 9.37 -22.19 2.74
N ASP A 103 10.00 -22.79 1.74
CA ASP A 103 10.92 -22.09 0.85
C ASP A 103 10.21 -21.53 -0.42
N ASN A 104 8.94 -21.87 -0.62
CA ASN A 104 8.19 -21.47 -1.79
C ASN A 104 7.28 -20.26 -1.48
N LEU A 105 7.81 -19.07 -1.66
CA LEU A 105 7.08 -17.83 -1.46
C LEU A 105 6.38 -17.43 -2.75
N SER A 106 5.09 -17.72 -2.86
CA SER A 106 4.28 -17.53 -4.06
C SER A 106 3.40 -16.29 -4.03
N ALA A 107 3.62 -15.40 -3.07
CA ALA A 107 2.94 -14.12 -2.94
C ALA A 107 3.91 -13.02 -2.53
N TYR A 108 3.49 -11.77 -2.68
CA TYR A 108 4.26 -10.60 -2.26
C TYR A 108 3.36 -9.48 -1.74
N ILE A 109 3.97 -8.57 -1.00
CA ILE A 109 3.30 -7.42 -0.38
C ILE A 109 3.97 -6.14 -0.85
N ILE A 110 3.17 -5.15 -1.23
CA ILE A 110 3.58 -3.77 -1.50
C ILE A 110 3.05 -2.92 -0.33
N LEU A 111 3.95 -2.34 0.46
CA LEU A 111 3.62 -1.53 1.62
C LEU A 111 3.88 -0.05 1.36
N PHE A 112 2.85 0.76 1.43
CA PHE A 112 2.90 2.22 1.37
C PHE A 112 2.94 2.79 2.78
N THR A 113 3.88 3.69 3.06
CA THR A 113 4.06 4.30 4.37
C THR A 113 3.91 5.80 4.34
N ARG A 114 3.78 6.42 5.52
CA ARG A 114 3.66 7.87 5.72
C ARG A 114 2.50 8.50 4.95
N LEU A 115 1.41 7.77 4.85
CA LEU A 115 0.19 8.26 4.23
C LEU A 115 -0.56 9.19 5.18
N THR A 116 -1.14 10.24 4.63
CA THR A 116 -2.15 11.02 5.33
C THR A 116 -3.44 10.21 5.49
N LYS A 117 -4.29 10.63 6.41
CA LYS A 117 -5.63 10.05 6.59
C LYS A 117 -6.45 10.00 5.29
N LYS A 118 -6.34 11.04 4.44
CA LYS A 118 -7.07 11.10 3.16
C LYS A 118 -6.53 10.11 2.15
N GLU A 119 -5.23 10.01 2.02
CA GLU A 119 -4.54 9.07 1.11
C GLU A 119 -4.81 7.62 1.51
N CYS A 120 -4.65 7.31 2.80
CA CYS A 120 -4.99 5.99 3.34
C CYS A 120 -6.43 5.60 3.00
N LYS A 121 -7.41 6.48 3.27
CA LYS A 121 -8.82 6.21 2.95
C LYS A 121 -9.04 5.95 1.47
N LYS A 122 -8.43 6.74 0.59
CA LYS A 122 -8.58 6.58 -0.86
C LYS A 122 -7.98 5.26 -1.34
N LEU A 123 -6.79 4.90 -0.87
CA LEU A 123 -6.16 3.62 -1.21
C LEU A 123 -6.96 2.43 -0.65
N ALA A 124 -7.39 2.50 0.60
CA ALA A 124 -8.14 1.42 1.25
C ALA A 124 -9.56 1.22 0.68
N GLN A 125 -10.17 2.27 0.10
CA GLN A 125 -11.46 2.21 -0.57
C GLN A 125 -11.37 1.81 -2.04
N THR A 126 -10.17 1.69 -2.59
CA THR A 126 -9.99 1.26 -3.98
C THR A 126 -10.36 -0.21 -4.11
N ASP A 127 -11.17 -0.54 -5.09
CA ASP A 127 -11.48 -1.93 -5.44
C ASP A 127 -10.31 -2.54 -6.24
N TRP A 128 -9.33 -3.03 -5.50
CA TRP A 128 -8.14 -3.65 -6.06
C TRP A 128 -8.45 -4.98 -6.74
N ARG A 129 -9.38 -5.75 -6.20
CA ARG A 129 -9.76 -7.06 -6.74
C ARG A 129 -10.36 -6.97 -8.14
N ARG A 130 -11.12 -5.90 -8.40
CA ARG A 130 -11.70 -5.66 -9.73
C ARG A 130 -10.63 -5.42 -10.80
N ASN A 131 -9.55 -4.75 -10.41
CA ASN A 131 -8.48 -4.36 -11.32
C ASN A 131 -7.35 -5.40 -11.42
N PHE A 132 -7.20 -6.26 -10.40
CA PHE A 132 -6.11 -7.22 -10.28
C PHE A 132 -6.64 -8.58 -9.83
N PRO A 133 -6.82 -9.54 -10.75
CA PRO A 133 -7.33 -10.88 -10.41
C PRO A 133 -6.47 -11.63 -9.39
N ASN A 134 -5.15 -11.33 -9.37
CA ASN A 134 -4.18 -11.89 -8.44
C ASN A 134 -4.09 -11.15 -7.08
N PHE A 135 -4.96 -10.18 -6.83
CA PHE A 135 -5.05 -9.49 -5.55
C PHE A 135 -5.57 -10.42 -4.46
N LEU A 136 -4.81 -10.56 -3.37
CA LEU A 136 -5.13 -11.44 -2.25
C LEU A 136 -5.72 -10.69 -1.06
N GLY A 137 -5.30 -9.45 -0.82
CA GLY A 137 -5.82 -8.72 0.30
C GLY A 137 -5.18 -7.35 0.53
N LEU A 138 -5.82 -6.59 1.43
CA LEU A 138 -5.43 -5.25 1.83
C LEU A 138 -5.38 -5.17 3.35
N GLU A 139 -4.38 -4.49 3.86
CA GLU A 139 -4.31 -4.04 5.24
C GLU A 139 -4.18 -2.52 5.27
N ALA A 140 -4.96 -1.86 6.09
CA ALA A 140 -4.80 -0.45 6.41
C ALA A 140 -4.62 -0.29 7.92
N SER A 141 -3.62 0.48 8.34
CA SER A 141 -3.29 0.65 9.75
C SER A 141 -2.84 2.07 10.03
N TYR A 142 -3.10 2.52 11.27
CA TYR A 142 -2.57 3.77 11.81
C TYR A 142 -1.30 3.57 12.65
N LEU A 143 -0.86 2.32 12.84
CA LEU A 143 0.39 2.03 13.54
C LEU A 143 1.57 2.46 12.68
N SER A 144 2.56 3.08 13.30
CA SER A 144 3.78 3.48 12.59
C SER A 144 4.41 2.27 11.89
N ALA A 145 4.92 2.48 10.69
CA ALA A 145 5.63 1.49 9.91
C ALA A 145 6.67 0.68 10.72
N GLN A 146 7.18 1.26 11.79
CA GLN A 146 8.18 0.68 12.67
C GLN A 146 7.67 -0.54 13.48
N LYS A 147 6.40 -0.54 13.90
CA LYS A 147 5.79 -1.73 14.53
C LYS A 147 5.46 -2.83 13.50
N THR A 148 5.11 -2.43 12.31
CA THR A 148 4.87 -3.31 11.17
C THR A 148 6.17 -3.97 10.70
N PHE A 149 7.32 -3.35 10.97
CA PHE A 149 8.64 -3.70 10.45
C PHE A 149 9.36 -4.83 11.21
N ASN A 150 9.01 -5.10 12.45
CA ASN A 150 9.77 -6.02 13.31
C ASN A 150 9.49 -7.53 13.08
N GLY A 151 9.32 -7.96 11.84
CA GLY A 151 9.18 -9.38 11.49
C GLY A 151 7.82 -10.01 11.84
N VAL A 152 7.05 -9.39 12.72
CA VAL A 152 5.71 -9.83 13.12
C VAL A 152 4.71 -9.64 11.97
N TYR A 153 4.95 -8.66 11.11
CA TYR A 153 4.10 -8.33 9.98
C TYR A 153 3.95 -9.48 8.98
N ASN A 154 5.05 -10.13 8.64
CA ASN A 154 5.00 -11.28 7.72
C ASN A 154 4.20 -12.44 8.32
N LEU A 155 4.48 -12.80 9.56
CA LEU A 155 3.82 -13.92 10.23
C LEU A 155 2.31 -13.71 10.34
N ARG A 156 1.91 -12.52 10.65
CA ARG A 156 0.53 -12.11 10.87
C ARG A 156 -0.31 -12.12 9.60
N ASN A 157 0.22 -11.60 8.51
CA ASN A 157 -0.47 -11.59 7.23
C ASN A 157 -0.81 -12.99 6.72
N TYR A 158 -0.02 -14.01 7.07
CA TYR A 158 -0.34 -15.39 6.71
C TYR A 158 -1.56 -15.91 7.42
N LEU A 159 -1.58 -15.75 8.73
CA LEU A 159 -2.67 -16.26 9.56
C LEU A 159 -4.00 -15.58 9.22
N LEU A 160 -3.95 -14.31 8.87
CA LEU A 160 -5.14 -13.51 8.70
C LEU A 160 -5.73 -13.60 7.30
N PHE A 161 -4.92 -13.71 6.25
CA PHE A 161 -5.42 -13.85 4.88
C PHE A 161 -5.94 -15.24 4.55
N ASP A 162 -5.53 -16.28 5.29
CA ASP A 162 -6.00 -17.65 5.07
C ASP A 162 -7.33 -17.96 5.74
N ASN A 163 -7.52 -17.43 6.94
CA ASN A 163 -8.70 -17.77 7.76
C ASN A 163 -9.88 -16.82 7.55
N LEU A 164 -9.71 -15.76 6.78
CA LEU A 164 -10.72 -14.73 6.63
C LEU A 164 -11.39 -14.82 5.28
N ASN A 165 -12.58 -15.40 5.30
CA ASN A 165 -13.49 -15.20 4.20
C ASN A 165 -13.89 -13.71 4.07
N GLU A 166 -13.69 -12.87 5.10
CA GLU A 166 -14.20 -11.51 5.07
C GLU A 166 -13.29 -10.47 5.73
N GLN A 167 -13.29 -10.30 7.00
CA GLN A 167 -12.72 -9.12 7.62
C GLN A 167 -12.20 -9.42 9.02
N TYR A 168 -10.98 -9.02 9.28
CA TYR A 168 -10.46 -9.01 10.64
C TYR A 168 -10.30 -7.57 11.11
N ASN A 169 -10.89 -7.27 12.25
CA ASN A 169 -10.76 -6.00 12.94
C ASN A 169 -10.02 -6.23 14.26
N SER A 170 -8.83 -5.69 14.38
CA SER A 170 -8.15 -5.56 15.65
C SER A 170 -8.07 -4.08 16.00
N ARG A 171 -8.60 -3.69 17.14
CA ARG A 171 -8.56 -2.29 17.61
C ARG A 171 -7.16 -1.70 17.64
N ASP A 172 -6.16 -2.54 17.86
CA ASP A 172 -4.78 -2.11 18.01
C ASP A 172 -3.94 -2.24 16.73
N GLU A 173 -4.49 -2.77 15.63
CA GLU A 173 -3.68 -3.32 14.55
C GLU A 173 -4.13 -2.96 13.14
N GLY A 174 -5.29 -2.34 12.99
CA GLY A 174 -5.86 -1.93 11.72
C GLY A 174 -6.79 -2.98 11.10
N PHE A 175 -7.21 -2.72 9.87
CA PHE A 175 -8.12 -3.57 9.12
C PHE A 175 -7.40 -4.36 8.03
N ILE A 176 -7.68 -5.65 7.99
CA ILE A 176 -7.21 -6.58 6.96
C ILE A 176 -8.41 -7.18 6.26
N THR A 177 -8.44 -7.14 4.94
CA THR A 177 -9.58 -7.63 4.16
C THR A 177 -9.21 -8.01 2.74
N ARG A 178 -9.97 -8.93 2.15
CA ARG A 178 -9.89 -9.31 0.73
C ARG A 178 -10.71 -8.41 -0.20
N ARG A 179 -11.41 -7.45 0.35
CA ARG A 179 -12.19 -6.44 -0.38
C ARG A 179 -11.69 -5.03 -0.04
N HIS A 180 -12.19 -4.05 -0.74
CA HIS A 180 -12.01 -2.66 -0.32
C HIS A 180 -12.74 -2.37 1.00
N LEU A 181 -12.23 -1.45 1.80
CA LEU A 181 -12.87 -1.04 3.03
C LEU A 181 -14.05 -0.10 2.75
N SER A 182 -15.12 -0.26 3.50
CA SER A 182 -16.24 0.66 3.54
C SER A 182 -15.82 2.03 4.11
N ARG A 183 -16.69 3.03 4.00
CA ARG A 183 -16.43 4.36 4.56
C ARG A 183 -16.21 4.34 6.06
N GLN A 184 -16.95 3.51 6.79
CA GLN A 184 -16.82 3.40 8.24
C GLN A 184 -15.52 2.73 8.64
N GLU A 185 -15.22 1.58 8.04
CA GLU A 185 -13.98 0.83 8.28
C GLU A 185 -12.75 1.68 7.97
N THR A 186 -12.75 2.43 6.86
CA THR A 186 -11.63 3.34 6.55
C THR A 186 -11.51 4.51 7.51
N LYS A 187 -12.60 4.92 8.16
CA LYS A 187 -12.55 5.96 9.19
C LYS A 187 -11.77 5.48 10.42
N GLU A 188 -11.94 4.21 10.78
CA GLU A 188 -11.27 3.55 11.88
C GLU A 188 -9.83 3.17 11.50
N ALA A 189 -9.65 2.40 10.43
CA ALA A 189 -8.34 1.95 9.96
C ALA A 189 -7.37 3.09 9.63
N CYS A 190 -7.87 4.17 9.04
CA CYS A 190 -7.10 5.36 8.68
C CYS A 190 -7.26 6.49 9.72
N GLY A 191 -7.40 6.16 10.98
CA GLY A 191 -7.49 7.12 12.11
C GLY A 191 -6.16 7.75 12.52
N CYS A 192 -5.12 7.62 11.72
CA CYS A 192 -3.77 8.08 12.02
C CYS A 192 -3.66 9.57 12.29
N LEU A 193 -2.72 9.91 13.16
CA LEU A 193 -2.26 11.26 13.39
C LEU A 193 -1.02 11.52 12.51
N LEU A 194 -0.90 12.73 11.92
CA LEU A 194 0.32 13.22 11.28
C LEU A 194 0.97 12.24 10.26
N ASN A 195 0.32 11.90 9.17
CA ASN A 195 0.93 11.10 8.08
C ASN A 195 1.57 9.78 8.55
N THR A 196 0.97 9.11 9.50
CA THR A 196 1.47 7.85 10.07
C THR A 196 0.71 6.62 9.59
N CYS A 197 -0.25 6.80 8.67
CA CYS A 197 -0.97 5.68 8.10
C CYS A 197 -0.10 4.85 7.17
N THR A 198 -0.40 3.56 7.13
CA THR A 198 0.16 2.59 6.19
C THR A 198 -0.95 1.86 5.46
N VAL A 199 -0.68 1.47 4.22
CA VAL A 199 -1.54 0.57 3.44
C VAL A 199 -0.66 -0.48 2.80
N ALA A 200 -0.98 -1.74 3.04
CA ALA A 200 -0.32 -2.88 2.42
C ALA A 200 -1.28 -3.57 1.44
N LEU A 201 -0.76 -3.95 0.30
CA LEU A 201 -1.48 -4.69 -0.74
C LEU A 201 -0.75 -6.00 -0.99
N LYS A 202 -1.46 -7.12 -0.89
CA LYS A 202 -0.91 -8.47 -1.12
C LYS A 202 -1.40 -9.00 -2.45
N PHE A 203 -0.48 -9.55 -3.22
CA PHE A 203 -0.71 -10.16 -4.53
C PHE A 203 -0.08 -11.56 -4.61
N LYS A 204 -0.63 -12.37 -5.54
CA LYS A 204 -0.05 -13.65 -5.93
C LYS A 204 0.77 -13.50 -7.19
#